data_612f7d67a9287d21dec898ce35cb7bc5
#
_entry.id   612f7d67a9287d21dec898ce35cb7bc5
#
_cell.length_a   1.000
_cell.length_b   1.000
_cell.length_c   1.000
_cell.angle_alpha   90.00
_cell.angle_beta   90.00
_cell.angle_gamma   90.00
#
_symmetry.space_group_name_H-M   'P 1'
#
loop_
_entity.id
_entity.type
_entity.pdbx_description
1 polymer ?
#
loop_
_entity_poly.entity_id
_entity_poly.type
_entity_poly.pdbx_seq_one_letter_code
_entity_poly.pdbx_strand_id
1 'polypeptide(L)'
;MKRLYFFLAVLIMVSPVVVSAEEIIQKGEILTLERCVAIALRQQPSILAAQGNVDVYYAKKGQAESGYYPQIDASLGYSRFQPSTVSTGTTTVGISRISTSHSFEQYATNVTASQTIFDFWKTKTQVNIAKLNIDSSKEDLRSTEEQVILDVKQAYYAVLEAQRNLEVAGETVKQFQQHLEQAKAFYEVGTRPKFDVTNAEVDLGNARLALIRAENSLKVAKVTLNNKLGVPEAPEYEIEDNLSFVKYSIGLQEAIDKAYENRPELKSIAFKKKATENSVSLAKKGYFPVLTGNAGYSWAGHEFPEGDGWDAGLSLSIPIFNGFLTKSQVSEARANLLVLTANEETLRQSVLLEVQQSFLNLTDLEAGIPVAELTVKMAQENVEIADGRYAAGVGNPIEVTDANVGLSNARTTLNQALYGYKVARASLEKAMGIR
;
A
#
# COMPACT_ATOMS: atom_id res chain seq x y z
N MET A 1 -60.30 -11.65 17.84
CA MET A 1 -59.81 -13.01 17.47
C MET A 1 -59.00 -12.90 16.16
N LYS A 2 -57.73 -13.33 16.23
CA LYS A 2 -56.85 -13.77 15.12
C LYS A 2 -56.65 -12.82 13.95
N ARG A 3 -55.43 -12.20 13.89
CA ARG A 3 -54.55 -11.98 12.74
C ARG A 3 -53.25 -11.50 13.30
N LEU A 4 -52.37 -12.29 13.38
CA LEU A 4 -51.41 -13.07 12.58
C LEU A 4 -50.09 -12.29 12.37
N TYR A 5 -49.12 -12.70 13.19
CA TYR A 5 -47.70 -12.34 13.05
C TYR A 5 -47.16 -12.84 11.73
N PHE A 6 -46.60 -11.94 10.90
CA PHE A 6 -45.77 -12.31 9.79
C PHE A 6 -44.39 -11.69 10.01
N PHE A 7 -43.61 -12.34 10.86
CA PHE A 7 -42.17 -12.11 10.91
C PHE A 7 -41.53 -12.95 9.77
N LEU A 8 -41.18 -12.29 8.68
CA LEU A 8 -40.42 -12.91 7.63
C LEU A 8 -38.94 -12.94 8.08
N ALA A 9 -38.53 -14.04 8.69
CA ALA A 9 -37.13 -14.32 8.98
C ALA A 9 -36.45 -14.73 7.67
N VAL A 10 -35.77 -13.80 7.01
CA VAL A 10 -34.85 -14.11 5.91
C VAL A 10 -33.60 -14.73 6.52
N LEU A 11 -33.57 -16.06 6.57
CA LEU A 11 -32.40 -16.82 6.93
C LEU A 11 -31.44 -16.81 5.73
N ILE A 12 -30.46 -15.88 5.74
CA ILE A 12 -29.36 -15.88 4.76
C ILE A 12 -28.47 -17.07 5.12
N MET A 13 -28.64 -18.19 4.42
CA MET A 13 -27.66 -19.26 4.42
C MET A 13 -26.39 -18.76 3.71
N VAL A 14 -25.43 -18.31 4.48
CA VAL A 14 -24.05 -18.14 4.01
C VAL A 14 -23.45 -19.53 3.93
N SER A 15 -23.51 -20.14 2.76
CA SER A 15 -22.72 -21.34 2.48
C SER A 15 -21.23 -20.93 2.51
N PRO A 16 -20.37 -21.58 3.32
CA PRO A 16 -18.94 -21.37 3.20
C PRO A 16 -18.51 -21.92 1.82
N VAL A 17 -18.13 -21.03 0.93
CA VAL A 17 -17.39 -21.40 -0.28
C VAL A 17 -16.04 -21.88 0.24
N VAL A 18 -15.86 -23.18 0.34
CA VAL A 18 -14.55 -23.79 0.51
C VAL A 18 -13.82 -23.55 -0.82
N VAL A 19 -13.11 -22.42 -0.90
CA VAL A 19 -12.11 -22.21 -1.94
C VAL A 19 -11.04 -23.26 -1.64
N SER A 20 -10.95 -24.30 -2.48
CA SER A 20 -9.77 -25.17 -2.51
C SER A 20 -8.56 -24.24 -2.64
N ALA A 21 -7.70 -24.27 -1.65
CA ALA A 21 -6.39 -23.63 -1.74
C ALA A 21 -5.62 -24.41 -2.82
N GLU A 22 -5.70 -23.97 -4.09
CA GLU A 22 -4.69 -24.33 -5.07
C GLU A 22 -3.36 -23.94 -4.44
N GLU A 23 -2.44 -24.89 -4.34
CA GLU A 23 -1.09 -24.59 -3.83
C GLU A 23 -0.50 -23.49 -4.70
N ILE A 24 -0.39 -22.30 -4.11
CA ILE A 24 0.03 -21.06 -4.79
C ILE A 24 1.43 -21.25 -5.39
N ILE A 25 2.27 -22.03 -4.70
CA ILE A 25 3.62 -22.43 -5.10
C ILE A 25 3.71 -23.94 -4.91
N GLN A 26 4.12 -24.68 -5.94
CA GLN A 26 4.32 -26.13 -5.85
C GLN A 26 5.71 -26.44 -5.27
N LYS A 27 5.82 -27.55 -4.54
CA LYS A 27 7.12 -27.97 -4.01
C LYS A 27 8.10 -28.31 -5.16
N GLY A 28 9.28 -27.68 -5.16
CA GLY A 28 10.28 -27.83 -6.22
C GLY A 28 10.00 -27.03 -7.49
N GLU A 29 9.00 -26.11 -7.48
CA GLU A 29 8.75 -25.18 -8.59
C GLU A 29 9.96 -24.25 -8.78
N ILE A 30 10.34 -23.99 -10.05
CA ILE A 30 11.31 -22.95 -10.38
C ILE A 30 10.54 -21.65 -10.57
N LEU A 31 10.72 -20.71 -9.67
CA LEU A 31 10.06 -19.41 -9.71
C LEU A 31 10.82 -18.44 -10.61
N THR A 32 10.15 -17.95 -11.65
CA THR A 32 10.61 -16.79 -12.43
C THR A 32 10.21 -15.49 -11.74
N LEU A 33 10.85 -14.39 -12.11
CA LEU A 33 10.50 -13.06 -11.57
C LEU A 33 9.04 -12.69 -11.85
N GLU A 34 8.56 -12.97 -13.07
CA GLU A 34 7.18 -12.69 -13.49
C GLU A 34 6.17 -13.50 -12.66
N ARG A 35 6.51 -14.76 -12.37
CA ARG A 35 5.66 -15.62 -11.52
C ARG A 35 5.60 -15.09 -10.09
N CYS A 36 6.72 -14.66 -9.53
CA CYS A 36 6.79 -14.02 -8.21
C CYS A 36 5.93 -12.75 -8.14
N VAL A 37 6.03 -11.88 -9.13
CA VAL A 37 5.21 -10.66 -9.23
C VAL A 37 3.72 -11.01 -9.32
N ALA A 38 3.35 -11.99 -10.16
CA ALA A 38 1.95 -12.41 -10.30
C ALA A 38 1.35 -12.98 -9.01
N ILE A 39 2.14 -13.73 -8.23
CA ILE A 39 1.74 -14.23 -6.90
C ILE A 39 1.53 -13.06 -5.94
N ALA A 40 2.49 -12.17 -5.83
CA ALA A 40 2.42 -11.03 -4.91
C ALA A 40 1.23 -10.11 -5.19
N LEU A 41 0.94 -9.83 -6.47
CA LEU A 41 -0.22 -9.02 -6.85
C LEU A 41 -1.56 -9.64 -6.45
N ARG A 42 -1.61 -10.94 -6.20
CA ARG A 42 -2.83 -11.65 -5.75
C ARG A 42 -2.89 -11.87 -4.25
N GLN A 43 -1.74 -12.04 -3.59
CA GLN A 43 -1.66 -12.52 -2.22
C GLN A 43 -1.27 -11.42 -1.21
N GLN A 44 -0.64 -10.33 -1.67
CA GLN A 44 -0.10 -9.33 -0.76
C GLN A 44 -1.23 -8.55 -0.06
N PRO A 45 -1.28 -8.57 1.29
CA PRO A 45 -2.35 -7.90 2.04
C PRO A 45 -2.46 -6.40 1.80
N SER A 46 -1.35 -5.72 1.46
CA SER A 46 -1.35 -4.30 1.14
C SER A 46 -2.19 -3.96 -0.09
N ILE A 47 -2.21 -4.84 -1.09
CA ILE A 47 -3.04 -4.69 -2.30
C ILE A 47 -4.51 -4.91 -1.95
N LEU A 48 -4.82 -5.94 -1.16
CA LEU A 48 -6.19 -6.18 -0.69
C LEU A 48 -6.72 -4.98 0.11
N ALA A 49 -5.88 -4.39 0.98
CA ALA A 49 -6.24 -3.18 1.72
C ALA A 49 -6.48 -1.98 0.78
N ALA A 50 -5.65 -1.81 -0.25
CA ALA A 50 -5.83 -0.75 -1.24
C ALA A 50 -7.11 -0.95 -2.08
N GLN A 51 -7.43 -2.19 -2.46
CA GLN A 51 -8.70 -2.53 -3.11
C GLN A 51 -9.90 -2.23 -2.21
N GLY A 52 -9.84 -2.62 -0.93
CA GLY A 52 -10.86 -2.27 0.05
C GLY A 52 -11.06 -0.76 0.19
N ASN A 53 -10.00 0.04 0.10
CA ASN A 53 -10.12 1.51 0.07
C ASN A 53 -10.87 2.01 -1.18
N VAL A 54 -10.65 1.41 -2.34
CA VAL A 54 -11.44 1.74 -3.55
C VAL A 54 -12.92 1.44 -3.31
N ASP A 55 -13.27 0.30 -2.69
CA ASP A 55 -14.65 -0.07 -2.37
C ASP A 55 -15.28 0.90 -1.35
N VAL A 56 -14.51 1.40 -0.37
CA VAL A 56 -14.95 2.47 0.54
C VAL A 56 -15.37 3.72 -0.24
N TYR A 57 -14.60 4.13 -1.26
CA TYR A 57 -14.98 5.29 -2.06
C TYR A 57 -16.17 5.02 -2.98
N TYR A 58 -16.37 3.79 -3.47
CA TYR A 58 -17.61 3.41 -4.15
C TYR A 58 -18.82 3.50 -3.22
N ALA A 59 -18.71 3.06 -1.97
CA ALA A 59 -19.77 3.18 -0.97
C ALA A 59 -20.06 4.66 -0.65
N LYS A 60 -19.02 5.51 -0.51
CA LYS A 60 -19.18 6.97 -0.34
C LYS A 60 -19.89 7.63 -1.51
N LYS A 61 -19.64 7.16 -2.75
CA LYS A 61 -20.39 7.63 -3.92
C LYS A 61 -21.87 7.26 -3.79
N GLY A 62 -22.21 6.02 -3.40
CA GLY A 62 -23.59 5.61 -3.10
C GLY A 62 -24.24 6.49 -2.03
N GLN A 63 -23.51 6.85 -0.96
CA GLN A 63 -23.97 7.80 0.05
C GLN A 63 -24.24 9.19 -0.53
N ALA A 64 -23.39 9.70 -1.42
CA ALA A 64 -23.65 10.97 -2.10
C ALA A 64 -24.86 10.90 -3.05
N GLU A 65 -25.05 9.76 -3.71
CA GLU A 65 -26.20 9.50 -4.59
C GLU A 65 -27.52 9.35 -3.84
N SER A 66 -27.50 9.05 -2.52
CA SER A 66 -28.72 8.95 -1.71
C SER A 66 -29.54 10.25 -1.70
N GLY A 67 -28.88 11.42 -1.91
CA GLY A 67 -29.56 12.71 -2.05
C GLY A 67 -30.48 12.83 -3.27
N TYR A 68 -30.38 11.90 -4.23
CA TYR A 68 -31.32 11.82 -5.37
C TYR A 68 -32.59 11.03 -5.06
N TYR A 69 -32.63 10.30 -3.94
CA TYR A 69 -33.74 9.43 -3.58
C TYR A 69 -34.50 9.99 -2.38
N PRO A 70 -35.80 9.68 -2.26
CA PRO A 70 -36.58 10.05 -1.09
C PRO A 70 -36.01 9.38 0.16
N GLN A 71 -35.95 10.14 1.25
CA GLN A 71 -35.67 9.62 2.57
C GLN A 71 -37.00 9.32 3.25
N ILE A 72 -37.17 8.10 3.72
CA ILE A 72 -38.39 7.65 4.39
C ILE A 72 -38.03 7.23 5.81
N ASP A 73 -38.60 7.93 6.78
CA ASP A 73 -38.37 7.68 8.20
C ASP A 73 -39.68 7.31 8.89
N ALA A 74 -39.63 6.34 9.80
CA ALA A 74 -40.73 6.00 10.67
C ALA A 74 -40.34 6.23 12.13
N SER A 75 -41.15 6.92 12.87
CA SER A 75 -40.94 7.17 14.30
C SER A 75 -42.15 6.76 15.11
N LEU A 76 -41.92 6.11 16.25
CA LEU A 76 -42.90 5.79 17.27
C LEU A 76 -42.51 6.48 18.55
N GLY A 77 -43.45 7.22 19.14
CA GLY A 77 -43.26 7.96 20.38
C GLY A 77 -44.35 7.62 21.37
N TYR A 78 -43.94 7.42 22.61
CA TYR A 78 -44.83 7.43 23.75
C TYR A 78 -44.37 8.55 24.68
N SER A 79 -45.30 9.39 25.10
CA SER A 79 -45.01 10.46 26.05
C SER A 79 -46.18 10.58 27.05
N ARG A 80 -45.83 10.88 28.28
CA ARG A 80 -46.79 11.19 29.33
C ARG A 80 -46.59 12.62 29.74
N PHE A 81 -47.62 13.43 29.58
CA PHE A 81 -47.63 14.85 29.92
C PHE A 81 -48.41 15.08 31.18
N GLN A 82 -47.84 15.88 32.07
CA GLN A 82 -48.56 16.48 33.17
C GLN A 82 -48.53 18.01 33.01
N PRO A 83 -49.63 18.64 32.61
CA PRO A 83 -49.67 20.09 32.47
C PRO A 83 -49.34 20.76 33.79
N SER A 84 -48.51 21.78 33.78
CA SER A 84 -48.27 22.60 34.98
C SER A 84 -49.45 23.51 35.19
N THR A 85 -50.04 23.51 36.44
CA THR A 85 -51.16 24.29 36.80
C THR A 85 -50.79 25.73 37.17
N VAL A 86 -50.05 26.46 36.33
CA VAL A 86 -49.85 27.90 36.51
C VAL A 86 -50.68 28.65 35.47
N SER A 87 -51.92 28.91 35.83
CA SER A 87 -52.71 29.89 35.09
C SER A 87 -52.88 31.13 35.95
N THR A 88 -52.08 32.16 35.76
CA THR A 88 -52.35 33.54 36.20
C THR A 88 -52.96 34.31 35.03
N GLY A 89 -54.22 34.23 34.85
CA GLY A 89 -54.98 35.01 33.90
C GLY A 89 -56.20 35.62 34.57
N THR A 90 -56.13 36.88 35.04
CA THR A 90 -57.26 37.69 35.48
C THR A 90 -58.03 38.08 34.22
N THR A 91 -59.27 37.54 34.09
CA THR A 91 -60.24 38.08 33.16
C THR A 91 -61.62 37.98 33.81
N THR A 92 -62.17 39.17 33.96
CA THR A 92 -63.53 39.44 34.46
C THR A 92 -64.49 39.10 33.34
N VAL A 93 -65.02 37.91 33.30
CA VAL A 93 -66.33 37.44 32.79
C VAL A 93 -66.34 35.92 32.83
N GLY A 94 -67.40 35.36 33.47
CA GLY A 94 -67.55 33.95 33.83
C GLY A 94 -67.27 32.95 32.75
N ILE A 95 -66.12 32.31 32.85
CA ILE A 95 -65.77 31.10 32.11
C ILE A 95 -65.31 30.08 33.15
N SER A 96 -65.92 28.91 33.10
CA SER A 96 -65.60 27.76 33.93
C SER A 96 -64.13 27.45 33.85
N ARG A 97 -63.48 27.35 35.00
CA ARG A 97 -62.10 26.78 35.08
C ARG A 97 -62.15 25.32 34.68
N ILE A 98 -61.70 24.99 33.55
CA ILE A 98 -61.30 23.60 33.27
C ILE A 98 -59.90 23.44 33.84
N SER A 99 -59.82 23.01 35.09
CA SER A 99 -58.58 22.58 35.73
C SER A 99 -58.29 21.14 35.26
N THR A 100 -57.59 20.95 34.16
CA THR A 100 -57.10 19.64 33.78
C THR A 100 -55.79 19.42 34.47
N SER A 101 -55.79 18.98 35.72
CA SER A 101 -54.58 18.55 36.43
C SER A 101 -54.28 17.04 36.26
N HIS A 102 -54.81 16.44 35.21
CA HIS A 102 -54.62 15.02 34.98
C HIS A 102 -53.46 14.84 33.96
N SER A 103 -52.55 13.95 34.34
CA SER A 103 -51.57 13.47 33.36
C SER A 103 -52.30 12.69 32.28
N PHE A 104 -51.92 12.92 31.03
CA PHE A 104 -52.42 12.15 29.92
C PHE A 104 -51.26 11.51 29.14
N GLU A 105 -51.55 10.36 28.60
CA GLU A 105 -50.63 9.61 27.75
C GLU A 105 -50.86 9.99 26.30
N GLN A 106 -49.79 10.09 25.53
CA GLN A 106 -49.85 10.36 24.11
C GLN A 106 -49.00 9.35 23.35
N TYR A 107 -49.60 8.64 22.44
CA TYR A 107 -48.98 7.81 21.47
C TYR A 107 -48.89 8.60 20.15
N ALA A 108 -47.72 8.58 19.52
CA ALA A 108 -47.52 9.22 18.21
C ALA A 108 -46.73 8.28 17.32
N THR A 109 -47.22 8.00 16.14
CA THR A 109 -46.52 7.27 15.11
C THR A 109 -46.50 8.12 13.87
N ASN A 110 -45.30 8.38 13.31
CA ASN A 110 -45.15 9.18 12.10
C ASN A 110 -44.36 8.39 11.07
N VAL A 111 -44.83 8.40 9.83
CA VAL A 111 -44.04 8.00 8.65
C VAL A 111 -43.90 9.25 7.81
N THR A 112 -42.65 9.67 7.61
CA THR A 112 -42.34 10.88 6.82
C THR A 112 -41.49 10.51 5.62
N ALA A 113 -41.77 11.11 4.48
CA ALA A 113 -40.95 11.06 3.27
C ALA A 113 -40.51 12.46 2.93
N SER A 114 -39.21 12.63 2.74
CA SER A 114 -38.64 13.90 2.29
C SER A 114 -37.76 13.69 1.05
N GLN A 115 -37.87 14.58 0.09
CA GLN A 115 -37.10 14.52 -1.16
C GLN A 115 -36.60 15.92 -1.54
N THR A 116 -35.30 16.04 -1.73
CA THR A 116 -34.75 17.23 -2.39
C THR A 116 -35.12 17.21 -3.87
N ILE A 117 -35.95 18.16 -4.28
CA ILE A 117 -36.41 18.27 -5.67
C ILE A 117 -35.40 19.06 -6.50
N PHE A 118 -34.89 20.17 -5.94
CA PHE A 118 -33.91 21.01 -6.61
C PHE A 118 -33.02 21.74 -5.58
N ASP A 119 -31.70 21.62 -5.76
CA ASP A 119 -30.68 22.17 -4.85
C ASP A 119 -29.56 22.94 -5.59
N PHE A 120 -29.85 23.48 -6.76
CA PHE A 120 -28.86 24.16 -7.62
C PHE A 120 -27.63 23.28 -7.91
N TRP A 121 -27.87 21.98 -8.17
CA TRP A 121 -26.84 20.96 -8.45
C TRP A 121 -25.85 20.71 -7.28
N LYS A 122 -26.23 20.97 -6.06
CA LYS A 122 -25.42 20.67 -4.87
C LYS A 122 -25.16 19.17 -4.77
N THR A 123 -26.21 18.36 -4.80
CA THR A 123 -26.11 16.88 -4.81
C THR A 123 -25.29 16.37 -5.98
N LYS A 124 -25.51 16.89 -7.20
CA LYS A 124 -24.70 16.53 -8.37
C LYS A 124 -23.22 16.83 -8.17
N THR A 125 -22.88 17.95 -7.54
CA THR A 125 -21.48 18.31 -7.26
C THR A 125 -20.87 17.39 -6.21
N GLN A 126 -21.62 16.99 -5.17
CA GLN A 126 -21.19 16.01 -4.20
C GLN A 126 -20.88 14.65 -4.84
N VAL A 127 -21.77 14.18 -5.72
CA VAL A 127 -21.54 12.94 -6.48
C VAL A 127 -20.31 13.04 -7.40
N ASN A 128 -20.08 14.20 -8.04
CA ASN A 128 -18.89 14.42 -8.86
C ASN A 128 -17.60 14.40 -8.02
N ILE A 129 -17.61 15.00 -6.82
CA ILE A 129 -16.49 14.92 -5.88
C ILE A 129 -16.22 13.46 -5.49
N ALA A 130 -17.28 12.71 -5.18
CA ALA A 130 -17.14 11.29 -4.83
C ALA A 130 -16.58 10.46 -5.99
N LYS A 131 -16.98 10.72 -7.25
CA LYS A 131 -16.41 10.07 -8.44
C LYS A 131 -14.92 10.37 -8.60
N LEU A 132 -14.50 11.62 -8.46
CA LEU A 132 -13.10 12.02 -8.55
C LEU A 132 -12.26 11.37 -7.44
N ASN A 133 -12.83 11.20 -6.25
CA ASN A 133 -12.18 10.47 -5.17
C ASN A 133 -12.03 8.96 -5.45
N ILE A 134 -12.97 8.34 -6.18
CA ILE A 134 -12.82 6.96 -6.68
C ILE A 134 -11.65 6.91 -7.67
N ASP A 135 -11.60 7.83 -8.62
CA ASP A 135 -10.53 7.84 -9.63
C ASP A 135 -9.16 8.05 -8.97
N SER A 136 -9.09 8.91 -7.96
CA SER A 136 -7.89 9.08 -7.14
C SER A 136 -7.50 7.79 -6.40
N SER A 137 -8.46 7.11 -5.76
CA SER A 137 -8.18 5.87 -5.00
C SER A 137 -7.74 4.72 -5.89
N LYS A 138 -8.18 4.68 -7.16
CA LYS A 138 -7.68 3.71 -8.15
C LYS A 138 -6.22 3.96 -8.51
N GLU A 139 -5.81 5.21 -8.63
CA GLU A 139 -4.41 5.54 -8.87
C GLU A 139 -3.55 5.27 -7.60
N ASP A 140 -4.10 5.49 -6.40
CA ASP A 140 -3.44 5.11 -5.14
C ASP A 140 -3.26 3.58 -5.03
N LEU A 141 -4.24 2.77 -5.48
CA LEU A 141 -4.10 1.30 -5.62
C LEU A 141 -2.97 0.95 -6.58
N ARG A 142 -2.93 1.60 -7.75
CA ARG A 142 -1.89 1.38 -8.76
C ARG A 142 -0.50 1.71 -8.24
N SER A 143 -0.35 2.79 -7.46
CA SER A 143 0.91 3.12 -6.77
C SER A 143 1.32 2.02 -5.78
N THR A 144 0.36 1.45 -5.06
CA THR A 144 0.60 0.30 -4.15
C THR A 144 1.07 -0.94 -4.92
N GLU A 145 0.45 -1.25 -6.07
CA GLU A 145 0.87 -2.36 -6.93
C GLU A 145 2.31 -2.16 -7.42
N GLU A 146 2.67 -0.95 -7.89
CA GLU A 146 4.02 -0.64 -8.36
C GLU A 146 5.07 -0.76 -7.24
N GLN A 147 4.72 -0.36 -6.02
CA GLN A 147 5.59 -0.54 -4.86
C GLN A 147 5.77 -2.03 -4.50
N VAL A 148 4.71 -2.83 -4.54
CA VAL A 148 4.80 -4.28 -4.32
C VAL A 148 5.67 -4.96 -5.38
N ILE A 149 5.53 -4.56 -6.65
CA ILE A 149 6.38 -5.07 -7.74
C ILE A 149 7.86 -4.76 -7.47
N LEU A 150 8.19 -3.53 -7.07
CA LEU A 150 9.56 -3.16 -6.72
C LEU A 150 10.09 -4.00 -5.54
N ASP A 151 9.30 -4.12 -4.48
CA ASP A 151 9.67 -4.88 -3.29
C ASP A 151 9.96 -6.36 -3.61
N VAL A 152 9.14 -6.97 -4.48
CA VAL A 152 9.33 -8.35 -4.96
C VAL A 152 10.60 -8.46 -5.82
N LYS A 153 10.82 -7.53 -6.76
CA LYS A 153 12.04 -7.50 -7.58
C LYS A 153 13.28 -7.42 -6.69
N GLN A 154 13.29 -6.54 -5.70
CA GLN A 154 14.40 -6.41 -4.74
C GLN A 154 14.65 -7.70 -3.94
N ALA A 155 13.59 -8.28 -3.38
CA ALA A 155 13.71 -9.52 -2.61
C ALA A 155 14.15 -10.71 -3.46
N TYR A 156 13.67 -10.80 -4.71
CA TYR A 156 14.07 -11.83 -5.68
C TYR A 156 15.56 -11.77 -6.00
N TYR A 157 16.06 -10.59 -6.36
CA TYR A 157 17.48 -10.40 -6.64
C TYR A 157 18.37 -10.55 -5.41
N ALA A 158 17.87 -10.23 -4.22
CA ALA A 158 18.59 -10.48 -2.97
C ALA A 158 18.77 -11.97 -2.67
N VAL A 159 17.82 -12.83 -3.07
CA VAL A 159 18.01 -14.29 -2.96
C VAL A 159 19.08 -14.76 -3.94
N LEU A 160 19.10 -14.26 -5.18
CA LEU A 160 20.14 -14.60 -6.17
C LEU A 160 21.53 -14.15 -5.74
N GLU A 161 21.66 -12.94 -5.19
CA GLU A 161 22.92 -12.46 -4.62
C GLU A 161 23.40 -13.38 -3.49
N ALA A 162 22.50 -13.70 -2.53
CA ALA A 162 22.83 -14.57 -1.40
C ALA A 162 23.21 -15.98 -1.85
N GLN A 163 22.56 -16.51 -2.89
CA GLN A 163 22.90 -17.81 -3.49
C GLN A 163 24.30 -17.81 -4.10
N ARG A 164 24.64 -16.80 -4.89
CA ARG A 164 25.98 -16.67 -5.48
C ARG A 164 27.06 -16.42 -4.41
N ASN A 165 26.75 -15.67 -3.36
CA ASN A 165 27.67 -15.46 -2.25
C ASN A 165 27.90 -16.75 -1.44
N LEU A 166 26.88 -17.62 -1.34
CA LEU A 166 27.03 -18.95 -0.76
C LEU A 166 27.98 -19.84 -1.60
N GLU A 167 27.86 -19.80 -2.94
CA GLU A 167 28.77 -20.50 -3.84
C GLU A 167 30.22 -20.01 -3.67
N VAL A 168 30.44 -18.70 -3.63
CA VAL A 168 31.75 -18.10 -3.37
C VAL A 168 32.33 -18.56 -2.03
N ALA A 169 31.53 -18.57 -0.96
CA ALA A 169 31.97 -19.03 0.36
C ALA A 169 32.32 -20.52 0.35
N GLY A 170 31.53 -21.35 -0.36
CA GLY A 170 31.83 -22.77 -0.54
C GLY A 170 33.12 -23.06 -1.30
N GLU A 171 33.39 -22.30 -2.37
CA GLU A 171 34.64 -22.38 -3.11
C GLU A 171 35.82 -21.93 -2.25
N THR A 172 35.67 -20.85 -1.48
CA THR A 172 36.71 -20.36 -0.57
C THR A 172 37.07 -21.38 0.49
N VAL A 173 36.10 -22.12 1.05
CA VAL A 173 36.39 -23.24 1.98
C VAL A 173 37.19 -24.33 1.28
N LYS A 174 36.88 -24.69 0.03
CA LYS A 174 37.63 -25.69 -0.72
C LYS A 174 39.08 -25.25 -0.97
N GLN A 175 39.28 -23.98 -1.32
CA GLN A 175 40.63 -23.43 -1.54
C GLN A 175 41.48 -23.46 -0.27
N PHE A 176 40.94 -23.02 0.86
CA PHE A 176 41.66 -23.07 2.14
C PHE A 176 41.87 -24.50 2.65
N GLN A 177 40.96 -25.42 2.36
CA GLN A 177 41.15 -26.84 2.66
C GLN A 177 42.34 -27.41 1.90
N GLN A 178 42.46 -27.10 0.58
CA GLN A 178 43.59 -27.54 -0.25
C GLN A 178 44.89 -26.89 0.24
N HIS A 179 44.87 -25.60 0.57
CA HIS A 179 46.04 -24.92 1.13
C HIS A 179 46.52 -25.55 2.44
N LEU A 180 45.59 -25.90 3.33
CA LEU A 180 45.93 -26.62 4.60
C LEU A 180 46.55 -27.98 4.34
N GLU A 181 46.06 -28.75 3.37
CA GLU A 181 46.60 -30.06 3.00
C GLU A 181 48.04 -29.91 2.45
N GLN A 182 48.32 -28.92 1.63
CA GLN A 182 49.65 -28.60 1.16
C GLN A 182 50.58 -28.17 2.30
N ALA A 183 50.12 -27.30 3.22
CA ALA A 183 50.92 -26.88 4.36
C ALA A 183 51.28 -28.05 5.29
N LYS A 184 50.36 -29.01 5.51
CA LYS A 184 50.61 -30.23 6.26
C LYS A 184 51.67 -31.12 5.57
N ALA A 185 51.53 -31.35 4.27
CA ALA A 185 52.50 -32.13 3.49
C ALA A 185 53.88 -31.51 3.54
N PHE A 186 54.04 -30.22 3.42
CA PHE A 186 55.36 -29.56 3.51
C PHE A 186 55.94 -29.62 4.95
N TYR A 187 55.12 -29.56 5.98
CA TYR A 187 55.54 -29.73 7.36
C TYR A 187 56.03 -31.19 7.63
N GLU A 188 55.32 -32.19 7.14
CA GLU A 188 55.65 -33.60 7.33
C GLU A 188 57.03 -33.95 6.67
N VAL A 189 57.36 -33.36 5.53
CA VAL A 189 58.67 -33.55 4.91
C VAL A 189 59.75 -32.59 5.44
N GLY A 190 59.37 -31.75 6.44
CA GLY A 190 60.34 -30.88 7.14
C GLY A 190 60.76 -29.61 6.38
N THR A 191 60.08 -29.24 5.28
CA THR A 191 60.43 -28.10 4.46
C THR A 191 59.80 -26.80 4.93
N ARG A 192 58.76 -26.85 5.76
CA ARG A 192 58.02 -25.68 6.32
C ARG A 192 57.77 -25.84 7.81
N PRO A 193 57.69 -24.72 8.57
CA PRO A 193 57.45 -24.76 10.01
C PRO A 193 55.99 -25.06 10.34
N LYS A 194 55.73 -25.57 11.56
CA LYS A 194 54.38 -25.83 12.09
C LYS A 194 53.50 -24.55 12.07
N PHE A 195 54.11 -23.37 12.12
CA PHE A 195 53.43 -22.07 12.06
C PHE A 195 52.55 -21.95 10.78
N ASP A 196 53.01 -22.42 9.65
CA ASP A 196 52.27 -22.38 8.37
C ASP A 196 51.01 -23.24 8.42
N VAL A 197 51.12 -24.44 9.07
CA VAL A 197 49.96 -25.31 9.27
C VAL A 197 48.92 -24.66 10.19
N THR A 198 49.38 -24.07 11.31
CA THR A 198 48.46 -23.42 12.27
C THR A 198 47.73 -22.20 11.63
N ASN A 199 48.41 -21.41 10.82
CA ASN A 199 47.79 -20.30 10.07
C ASN A 199 46.75 -20.83 9.07
N ALA A 200 47.07 -21.84 8.28
CA ALA A 200 46.12 -22.44 7.35
C ALA A 200 44.89 -23.05 8.05
N GLU A 201 45.05 -23.58 9.28
CA GLU A 201 43.92 -24.03 10.10
C GLU A 201 43.02 -22.88 10.56
N VAL A 202 43.59 -21.72 10.94
CA VAL A 202 42.85 -20.49 11.26
C VAL A 202 42.08 -19.98 10.05
N ASP A 203 42.74 -19.92 8.89
CA ASP A 203 42.11 -19.43 7.63
C ASP A 203 40.93 -20.33 7.22
N LEU A 204 41.11 -21.65 7.29
CA LEU A 204 40.01 -22.60 7.05
C LEU A 204 38.87 -22.43 8.07
N GLY A 205 39.20 -22.19 9.34
CA GLY A 205 38.21 -21.91 10.39
C GLY A 205 37.37 -20.68 10.06
N ASN A 206 38.03 -19.59 9.63
CA ASN A 206 37.37 -18.35 9.22
C ASN A 206 36.50 -18.55 7.97
N ALA A 207 36.98 -19.28 6.95
CA ALA A 207 36.23 -19.61 5.74
C ALA A 207 34.96 -20.43 6.07
N ARG A 208 35.06 -21.42 6.95
CA ARG A 208 33.89 -22.20 7.41
C ARG A 208 32.86 -21.32 8.14
N LEU A 209 33.31 -20.38 8.97
CA LEU A 209 32.40 -19.41 9.63
C LEU A 209 31.71 -18.52 8.59
N ALA A 210 32.43 -18.08 7.56
CA ALA A 210 31.87 -17.31 6.47
C ALA A 210 30.80 -18.12 5.68
N LEU A 211 31.04 -19.40 5.44
CA LEU A 211 30.07 -20.31 4.81
C LEU A 211 28.79 -20.42 5.62
N ILE A 212 28.88 -20.65 6.93
CA ILE A 212 27.70 -20.72 7.82
C ILE A 212 26.90 -19.41 7.76
N ARG A 213 27.59 -18.25 7.72
CA ARG A 213 26.93 -16.95 7.59
C ARG A 213 26.22 -16.80 6.25
N ALA A 214 26.85 -17.24 5.15
CA ALA A 214 26.26 -17.19 3.82
C ALA A 214 25.03 -18.11 3.70
N GLU A 215 25.06 -19.30 4.28
CA GLU A 215 23.89 -20.21 4.38
C GLU A 215 22.72 -19.54 5.12
N ASN A 216 23.00 -18.88 6.25
CA ASN A 216 21.98 -18.18 6.99
C ASN A 216 21.42 -16.99 6.21
N SER A 217 22.29 -16.22 5.52
CA SER A 217 21.87 -15.09 4.67
C SER A 217 20.91 -15.53 3.57
N LEU A 218 21.18 -16.66 2.91
CA LEU A 218 20.27 -17.23 1.90
C LEU A 218 18.91 -17.61 2.51
N LYS A 219 18.90 -18.23 3.71
CA LYS A 219 17.64 -18.56 4.40
C LYS A 219 16.84 -17.30 4.73
N VAL A 220 17.49 -16.25 5.24
CA VAL A 220 16.85 -14.96 5.56
C VAL A 220 16.31 -14.30 4.30
N ALA A 221 17.06 -14.29 3.20
CA ALA A 221 16.62 -13.75 1.92
C ALA A 221 15.37 -14.47 1.37
N LYS A 222 15.33 -15.83 1.46
CA LYS A 222 14.14 -16.62 1.09
C LYS A 222 12.92 -16.30 1.96
N VAL A 223 13.09 -16.18 3.29
CA VAL A 223 11.99 -15.79 4.20
C VAL A 223 11.49 -14.39 3.87
N THR A 224 12.40 -13.46 3.53
CA THR A 224 12.04 -12.11 3.11
C THR A 224 11.23 -12.13 1.81
N LEU A 225 11.66 -12.92 0.82
CA LEU A 225 10.91 -13.07 -0.44
C LEU A 225 9.52 -13.65 -0.18
N ASN A 226 9.39 -14.71 0.62
CA ASN A 226 8.09 -15.29 0.98
C ASN A 226 7.15 -14.26 1.60
N ASN A 227 7.66 -13.40 2.47
CA ASN A 227 6.89 -12.30 3.04
C ASN A 227 6.44 -11.28 1.97
N LYS A 228 7.35 -10.92 1.04
CA LYS A 228 7.01 -10.00 -0.06
C LYS A 228 6.04 -10.61 -1.08
N LEU A 229 6.04 -11.93 -1.23
CA LEU A 229 5.04 -12.66 -2.01
C LEU A 229 3.67 -12.76 -1.33
N GLY A 230 3.58 -12.50 -0.03
CA GLY A 230 2.38 -12.71 0.77
C GLY A 230 2.10 -14.17 1.09
N VAL A 231 3.12 -15.05 1.01
CA VAL A 231 3.07 -16.49 1.28
C VAL A 231 4.15 -16.86 2.29
N PRO A 232 3.99 -16.51 3.58
CA PRO A 232 5.05 -16.69 4.59
C PRO A 232 5.45 -18.15 4.80
N GLU A 233 4.53 -19.09 4.59
CA GLU A 233 4.73 -20.54 4.72
C GLU A 233 4.86 -21.23 3.35
N ALA A 234 5.61 -20.62 2.41
CA ALA A 234 5.83 -21.21 1.10
C ALA A 234 6.62 -22.54 1.22
N PRO A 235 6.29 -23.57 0.41
CA PRO A 235 7.09 -24.78 0.32
C PRO A 235 8.49 -24.48 -0.22
N GLU A 236 9.39 -25.45 -0.20
CA GLU A 236 10.71 -25.31 -0.83
C GLU A 236 10.57 -25.14 -2.35
N TYR A 237 11.21 -24.12 -2.88
CA TYR A 237 11.25 -23.77 -4.31
C TYR A 237 12.67 -23.36 -4.71
N GLU A 238 12.92 -23.37 -6.00
CA GLU A 238 14.12 -22.82 -6.61
C GLU A 238 13.80 -21.51 -7.32
N ILE A 239 14.83 -20.71 -7.62
CA ILE A 239 14.71 -19.44 -8.32
C ILE A 239 15.55 -19.50 -9.58
N GLU A 240 14.99 -19.02 -10.71
CA GLU A 240 15.72 -18.89 -11.95
C GLU A 240 16.82 -17.83 -11.82
N ASP A 241 18.09 -18.21 -12.11
CA ASP A 241 19.20 -17.26 -12.09
C ASP A 241 19.20 -16.41 -13.38
N ASN A 242 18.74 -15.18 -13.25
CA ASN A 242 18.77 -14.15 -14.28
C ASN A 242 19.64 -12.95 -13.89
N LEU A 243 20.56 -13.12 -12.92
CA LEU A 243 21.44 -12.08 -12.42
C LEU A 243 22.60 -11.84 -13.42
N SER A 244 22.27 -11.28 -14.57
CA SER A 244 23.22 -10.93 -15.63
C SER A 244 23.13 -9.43 -15.95
N PHE A 245 24.25 -8.87 -16.42
CA PHE A 245 24.30 -7.48 -16.87
C PHE A 245 23.79 -7.36 -18.29
N VAL A 246 22.77 -6.53 -18.49
CA VAL A 246 22.29 -6.09 -19.81
C VAL A 246 22.05 -4.59 -19.71
N LYS A 247 22.79 -3.82 -20.50
CA LYS A 247 22.72 -2.36 -20.49
C LYS A 247 21.32 -1.85 -20.74
N TYR A 248 20.86 -0.94 -19.88
CA TYR A 248 19.56 -0.30 -20.00
C TYR A 248 19.71 1.12 -20.55
N SER A 249 19.43 1.29 -21.87
CA SER A 249 19.64 2.55 -22.56
C SER A 249 18.38 3.43 -22.49
N ILE A 250 18.40 4.41 -21.59
CA ILE A 250 17.40 5.47 -21.51
C ILE A 250 18.10 6.80 -21.21
N GLY A 251 17.57 7.92 -21.74
CA GLY A 251 18.07 9.26 -21.43
C GLY A 251 17.39 9.83 -20.17
N LEU A 252 18.12 10.66 -19.40
CA LEU A 252 17.55 11.30 -18.20
C LEU A 252 16.27 12.09 -18.51
N GLN A 253 16.26 12.88 -19.59
CA GLN A 253 15.09 13.69 -19.95
C GLN A 253 13.90 12.80 -20.31
N GLU A 254 14.13 11.73 -21.07
CA GLU A 254 13.09 10.76 -21.39
C GLU A 254 12.51 10.08 -20.14
N ALA A 255 13.36 9.77 -19.15
CA ALA A 255 12.92 9.20 -17.88
C ALA A 255 12.04 10.18 -17.09
N ILE A 256 12.40 11.47 -17.06
CA ILE A 256 11.61 12.54 -16.42
C ILE A 256 10.26 12.70 -17.11
N ASP A 257 10.23 12.75 -18.44
CA ASP A 257 8.98 12.94 -19.21
C ASP A 257 8.02 11.75 -18.96
N LYS A 258 8.54 10.52 -18.99
CA LYS A 258 7.77 9.30 -18.67
C LYS A 258 7.22 9.34 -17.23
N ALA A 259 8.01 9.80 -16.27
CA ALA A 259 7.55 9.91 -14.88
C ALA A 259 6.38 10.88 -14.73
N TYR A 260 6.45 12.05 -15.35
CA TYR A 260 5.36 13.04 -15.29
C TYR A 260 4.09 12.58 -16.01
N GLU A 261 4.20 11.73 -17.03
CA GLU A 261 3.06 11.19 -17.77
C GLU A 261 2.42 9.99 -17.05
N ASN A 262 3.23 9.09 -16.49
CA ASN A 262 2.76 7.76 -16.10
C ASN A 262 2.51 7.62 -14.60
N ARG A 263 3.23 8.35 -13.73
CA ARG A 263 3.17 8.12 -12.27
C ARG A 263 1.76 8.22 -11.69
N PRO A 264 1.30 7.16 -11.01
CA PRO A 264 -0.05 7.13 -10.45
C PRO A 264 -0.25 8.17 -9.34
N GLU A 265 0.79 8.50 -8.56
CA GLU A 265 0.69 9.50 -7.49
C GLU A 265 0.39 10.90 -8.05
N LEU A 266 0.96 11.25 -9.21
CA LEU A 266 0.68 12.53 -9.89
C LEU A 266 -0.74 12.55 -10.45
N LYS A 267 -1.23 11.42 -10.97
CA LYS A 267 -2.62 11.28 -11.43
C LYS A 267 -3.59 11.37 -10.25
N SER A 268 -3.28 10.70 -9.15
CA SER A 268 -4.09 10.73 -7.93
C SER A 268 -4.24 12.15 -7.38
N ILE A 269 -3.14 12.90 -7.22
CA ILE A 269 -3.21 14.27 -6.70
C ILE A 269 -3.96 15.21 -7.68
N ALA A 270 -3.87 14.99 -8.99
CA ALA A 270 -4.63 15.75 -9.98
C ALA A 270 -6.14 15.51 -9.84
N PHE A 271 -6.59 14.25 -9.56
CA PHE A 271 -7.99 13.97 -9.26
C PHE A 271 -8.43 14.60 -7.93
N LYS A 272 -7.61 14.54 -6.88
CA LYS A 272 -7.85 15.20 -5.57
C LYS A 272 -8.02 16.72 -5.75
N LYS A 273 -7.19 17.34 -6.59
CA LYS A 273 -7.27 18.78 -6.90
C LYS A 273 -8.59 19.14 -7.57
N LYS A 274 -9.00 18.39 -8.61
CA LYS A 274 -10.30 18.57 -9.25
C LYS A 274 -11.47 18.37 -8.28
N ALA A 275 -11.37 17.38 -7.36
CA ALA A 275 -12.37 17.18 -6.32
C ALA A 275 -12.46 18.39 -5.37
N THR A 276 -11.32 18.95 -4.97
CA THR A 276 -11.24 20.14 -4.11
C THR A 276 -11.74 21.41 -4.83
N GLU A 277 -11.48 21.57 -6.12
CA GLU A 277 -12.08 22.64 -6.94
C GLU A 277 -13.62 22.54 -6.95
N ASN A 278 -14.15 21.33 -7.11
CA ASN A 278 -15.58 21.08 -6.98
C ASN A 278 -16.09 21.34 -5.55
N SER A 279 -15.28 21.13 -4.51
CA SER A 279 -15.64 21.46 -3.13
C SER A 279 -15.76 22.97 -2.92
N VAL A 280 -14.92 23.79 -3.57
CA VAL A 280 -15.10 25.25 -3.60
C VAL A 280 -16.42 25.62 -4.27
N SER A 281 -16.78 24.97 -5.38
CA SER A 281 -18.07 25.18 -6.05
C SER A 281 -19.24 24.75 -5.15
N LEU A 282 -19.09 23.61 -4.45
CA LEU A 282 -20.09 23.11 -3.50
C LEU A 282 -20.33 24.09 -2.36
N ALA A 283 -19.27 24.64 -1.76
CA ALA A 283 -19.38 25.64 -0.69
C ALA A 283 -20.11 26.90 -1.17
N LYS A 284 -19.83 27.38 -2.37
CA LYS A 284 -20.56 28.51 -2.97
C LYS A 284 -22.05 28.23 -3.15
N LYS A 285 -22.44 26.97 -3.38
CA LYS A 285 -23.86 26.58 -3.49
C LYS A 285 -24.62 26.68 -2.17
N GLY A 286 -23.95 26.89 -1.05
CA GLY A 286 -24.57 27.26 0.21
C GLY A 286 -25.32 28.63 0.19
N TYR A 287 -25.12 29.47 -0.82
CA TYR A 287 -25.88 30.70 -1.02
C TYR A 287 -27.19 30.50 -1.77
N PHE A 288 -27.40 29.35 -2.41
CA PHE A 288 -28.55 29.11 -3.26
C PHE A 288 -29.72 28.47 -2.48
N PRO A 289 -30.97 28.73 -2.94
CA PRO A 289 -32.13 28.07 -2.36
C PRO A 289 -32.14 26.57 -2.53
N VAL A 290 -32.93 25.90 -1.66
CA VAL A 290 -33.18 24.46 -1.76
C VAL A 290 -34.70 24.26 -1.78
N LEU A 291 -35.20 23.53 -2.77
CA LEU A 291 -36.59 23.10 -2.86
C LEU A 291 -36.69 21.64 -2.41
N THR A 292 -37.51 21.41 -1.39
CA THR A 292 -37.75 20.08 -0.81
C THR A 292 -39.25 19.77 -0.86
N GLY A 293 -39.57 18.54 -1.28
CA GLY A 293 -40.92 17.96 -1.15
C GLY A 293 -40.98 17.12 0.13
N ASN A 294 -42.03 17.29 0.89
CA ASN A 294 -42.29 16.51 2.12
C ASN A 294 -43.68 15.90 2.02
N ALA A 295 -43.82 14.69 2.53
CA ALA A 295 -45.11 14.02 2.74
C ALA A 295 -45.04 13.27 4.05
N GLY A 296 -46.15 13.32 4.83
CA GLY A 296 -46.24 12.68 6.13
C GLY A 296 -47.57 11.96 6.31
N TYR A 297 -47.54 10.85 7.04
CA TYR A 297 -48.71 10.21 7.56
C TYR A 297 -48.51 9.96 9.05
N SER A 298 -49.44 10.41 9.85
CA SER A 298 -49.31 10.36 11.31
C SER A 298 -50.55 9.73 11.96
N TRP A 299 -50.31 8.98 13.02
CA TRP A 299 -51.31 8.51 13.96
C TRP A 299 -50.96 9.07 15.33
N ALA A 300 -51.91 9.74 15.96
CA ALA A 300 -51.72 10.29 17.30
C ALA A 300 -52.99 10.22 18.11
N GLY A 301 -52.84 9.91 19.41
CA GLY A 301 -53.99 9.83 20.33
C GLY A 301 -53.57 9.40 21.71
N HIS A 302 -54.60 9.34 22.62
CA HIS A 302 -54.43 8.85 23.98
C HIS A 302 -54.46 7.32 24.06
N GLU A 303 -55.06 6.67 23.04
CA GLU A 303 -55.08 5.22 22.83
C GLU A 303 -54.60 4.94 21.43
N PHE A 304 -53.96 3.78 21.19
CA PHE A 304 -53.40 3.48 19.87
C PHE A 304 -54.33 2.56 19.07
N PRO A 305 -54.64 2.88 17.79
CA PRO A 305 -54.49 4.15 17.03
C PRO A 305 -55.80 4.94 17.05
N GLU A 306 -55.83 6.16 17.59
CA GLU A 306 -57.07 6.92 17.77
C GLU A 306 -57.37 7.93 16.66
N GLY A 307 -56.37 8.52 16.04
CA GLY A 307 -56.58 9.48 14.96
C GLY A 307 -55.46 9.41 13.95
N ASP A 308 -55.78 9.58 12.69
CA ASP A 308 -54.83 9.61 11.61
C ASP A 308 -54.95 10.90 10.79
N GLY A 309 -53.84 11.29 10.19
CA GLY A 309 -53.76 12.45 9.35
C GLY A 309 -52.59 12.36 8.35
N TRP A 310 -52.69 13.07 7.27
CA TRP A 310 -51.62 13.19 6.29
C TRP A 310 -51.35 14.64 5.93
N ASP A 311 -50.10 14.93 5.57
CA ASP A 311 -49.68 16.20 5.03
C ASP A 311 -48.78 15.96 3.81
N ALA A 312 -48.85 16.88 2.85
CA ALA A 312 -47.95 16.92 1.72
C ALA A 312 -47.71 18.38 1.32
N GLY A 313 -46.44 18.70 1.06
CA GLY A 313 -46.08 20.07 0.77
C GLY A 313 -44.75 20.23 0.09
N LEU A 314 -44.53 21.43 -0.45
CA LEU A 314 -43.27 21.89 -0.99
C LEU A 314 -42.71 23.00 -0.13
N SER A 315 -41.44 22.93 0.22
CA SER A 315 -40.73 23.95 1.00
C SER A 315 -39.59 24.50 0.19
N LEU A 316 -39.54 25.84 0.00
CA LEU A 316 -38.40 26.53 -0.59
C LEU A 316 -37.66 27.28 0.51
N SER A 317 -36.44 26.81 0.85
CA SER A 317 -35.61 27.45 1.86
C SER A 317 -34.56 28.35 1.15
N ILE A 318 -34.55 29.63 1.50
CA ILE A 318 -33.62 30.64 0.93
C ILE A 318 -32.77 31.19 2.07
N PRO A 319 -31.45 30.93 2.08
CA PRO A 319 -30.55 31.44 3.13
C PRO A 319 -30.25 32.93 2.86
N ILE A 320 -30.91 33.85 3.57
CA ILE A 320 -30.71 35.31 3.42
C ILE A 320 -29.48 35.77 4.21
N PHE A 321 -29.34 35.30 5.46
CA PHE A 321 -28.20 35.60 6.33
C PHE A 321 -27.99 34.45 7.31
N ASN A 322 -26.77 33.94 7.36
CA ASN A 322 -26.37 32.82 8.20
C ASN A 322 -25.12 33.11 9.05
N GLY A 323 -24.96 34.41 9.49
CA GLY A 323 -23.81 34.78 10.30
C GLY A 323 -22.45 34.62 9.61
N PHE A 324 -22.38 34.82 8.30
CA PHE A 324 -21.17 34.65 7.46
C PHE A 324 -20.66 33.19 7.35
N LEU A 325 -21.43 32.18 7.78
CA LEU A 325 -21.05 30.76 7.73
C LEU A 325 -20.63 30.36 6.29
N THR A 326 -21.47 30.60 5.30
CA THR A 326 -21.18 30.24 3.90
C THR A 326 -19.92 30.95 3.37
N LYS A 327 -19.71 32.22 3.75
CA LYS A 327 -18.49 32.96 3.39
C LYS A 327 -17.24 32.27 3.96
N SER A 328 -17.29 31.87 5.22
CA SER A 328 -16.18 31.17 5.89
C SER A 328 -15.94 29.80 5.29
N GLN A 329 -16.98 29.03 4.96
CA GLN A 329 -16.86 27.75 4.26
C GLN A 329 -16.22 27.88 2.88
N VAL A 330 -16.55 28.92 2.11
CA VAL A 330 -15.91 29.21 0.82
C VAL A 330 -14.43 29.56 1.01
N SER A 331 -14.11 30.34 2.06
CA SER A 331 -12.72 30.70 2.36
C SER A 331 -11.91 29.47 2.78
N GLU A 332 -12.48 28.60 3.60
CA GLU A 332 -11.89 27.30 3.99
C GLU A 332 -11.62 26.42 2.76
N ALA A 333 -12.61 26.23 1.90
CA ALA A 333 -12.46 25.41 0.70
C ALA A 333 -11.38 25.96 -0.26
N ARG A 334 -11.24 27.30 -0.37
CA ARG A 334 -10.16 27.93 -1.14
C ARG A 334 -8.79 27.72 -0.50
N ALA A 335 -8.68 27.81 0.81
CA ALA A 335 -7.45 27.53 1.55
C ALA A 335 -7.02 26.06 1.36
N ASN A 336 -7.96 25.13 1.43
CA ASN A 336 -7.71 23.71 1.16
C ASN A 336 -7.22 23.46 -0.27
N LEU A 337 -7.77 24.18 -1.27
CA LEU A 337 -7.27 24.11 -2.65
C LEU A 337 -5.84 24.66 -2.78
N LEU A 338 -5.51 25.73 -2.07
CA LEU A 338 -4.14 26.26 -2.04
C LEU A 338 -3.16 25.27 -1.45
N VAL A 339 -3.51 24.66 -0.30
CA VAL A 339 -2.71 23.60 0.34
C VAL A 339 -2.45 22.45 -0.62
N LEU A 340 -3.51 21.96 -1.30
CA LEU A 340 -3.38 20.85 -2.23
C LEU A 340 -2.55 21.21 -3.47
N THR A 341 -2.63 22.45 -3.94
CA THR A 341 -1.79 22.94 -5.06
C THR A 341 -0.31 22.98 -4.66
N ALA A 342 0.00 23.39 -3.43
CA ALA A 342 1.36 23.38 -2.91
C ALA A 342 1.88 21.94 -2.73
N ASN A 343 1.03 21.02 -2.26
CA ASN A 343 1.36 19.59 -2.15
C ASN A 343 1.63 18.94 -3.52
N GLU A 344 0.87 19.31 -4.56
CA GLU A 344 1.12 18.87 -5.94
C GLU A 344 2.51 19.30 -6.42
N GLU A 345 2.91 20.54 -6.16
CA GLU A 345 4.24 21.03 -6.53
C GLU A 345 5.35 20.31 -5.75
N THR A 346 5.15 20.10 -4.45
CA THR A 346 6.09 19.31 -3.61
C THR A 346 6.24 17.89 -4.14
N LEU A 347 5.14 17.26 -4.55
CA LEU A 347 5.17 15.91 -5.12
C LEU A 347 5.92 15.91 -6.46
N ARG A 348 5.72 16.90 -7.33
CA ARG A 348 6.46 17.05 -8.59
C ARG A 348 7.97 17.14 -8.38
N GLN A 349 8.37 17.94 -7.39
CA GLN A 349 9.79 18.09 -7.04
C GLN A 349 10.36 16.77 -6.47
N SER A 350 9.59 16.06 -5.65
CA SER A 350 9.99 14.74 -5.11
C SER A 350 10.15 13.70 -6.22
N VAL A 351 9.23 13.68 -7.20
CA VAL A 351 9.31 12.80 -8.37
C VAL A 351 10.56 13.11 -9.20
N LEU A 352 10.83 14.39 -9.47
CA LEU A 352 12.05 14.80 -10.19
C LEU A 352 13.31 14.31 -9.48
N LEU A 353 13.37 14.52 -8.16
CA LEU A 353 14.50 14.09 -7.34
C LEU A 353 14.67 12.56 -7.39
N GLU A 354 13.58 11.79 -7.21
CA GLU A 354 13.59 10.33 -7.24
C GLU A 354 14.08 9.79 -8.58
N VAL A 355 13.61 10.36 -9.71
CA VAL A 355 14.06 9.96 -11.05
C VAL A 355 15.55 10.27 -11.25
N GLN A 356 16.01 11.47 -10.87
CA GLN A 356 17.40 11.87 -11.00
C GLN A 356 18.32 10.97 -10.16
N GLN A 357 17.95 10.71 -8.91
CA GLN A 357 18.73 9.83 -8.03
C GLN A 357 18.78 8.40 -8.56
N SER A 358 17.64 7.84 -8.99
CA SER A 358 17.57 6.49 -9.55
C SER A 358 18.37 6.36 -10.83
N PHE A 359 18.35 7.39 -11.69
CA PHE A 359 19.12 7.42 -12.93
C PHE A 359 20.63 7.49 -12.66
N LEU A 360 21.07 8.37 -11.76
CA LEU A 360 22.49 8.49 -11.40
C LEU A 360 23.01 7.21 -10.77
N ASN A 361 22.23 6.59 -9.87
CA ASN A 361 22.59 5.33 -9.24
C ASN A 361 22.70 4.18 -10.26
N LEU A 362 21.77 4.12 -11.22
CA LEU A 362 21.86 3.14 -12.33
C LEU A 362 23.12 3.35 -13.17
N THR A 363 23.45 4.60 -13.51
CA THR A 363 24.62 4.94 -14.33
C THR A 363 25.93 4.60 -13.61
N ASP A 364 26.01 4.85 -12.30
CA ASP A 364 27.17 4.50 -11.47
C ASP A 364 27.41 3.00 -11.47
N LEU A 365 26.38 2.22 -11.19
CA LEU A 365 26.45 0.75 -11.16
C LEU A 365 26.74 0.17 -12.56
N GLU A 366 26.20 0.76 -13.63
CA GLU A 366 26.51 0.38 -15.01
C GLU A 366 27.99 0.56 -15.33
N ALA A 367 28.60 1.66 -14.87
CA ALA A 367 30.03 1.90 -15.07
C ALA A 367 30.90 1.01 -14.16
N GLY A 368 30.41 0.65 -12.98
CA GLY A 368 31.14 -0.15 -11.99
C GLY A 368 31.26 -1.63 -12.34
N ILE A 369 30.25 -2.23 -13.00
CA ILE A 369 30.23 -3.67 -13.32
C ILE A 369 31.45 -4.13 -14.14
N PRO A 370 31.82 -3.49 -15.26
CA PRO A 370 33.00 -3.91 -16.03
C PRO A 370 34.30 -3.83 -15.22
N VAL A 371 34.42 -2.88 -14.32
CA VAL A 371 35.57 -2.75 -13.41
C VAL A 371 35.60 -3.90 -12.40
N ALA A 372 34.42 -4.27 -11.82
CA ALA A 372 34.34 -5.41 -10.94
C ALA A 372 34.64 -6.73 -11.64
N GLU A 373 34.17 -6.94 -12.89
CA GLU A 373 34.49 -8.11 -13.70
C GLU A 373 36.02 -8.22 -13.98
N LEU A 374 36.65 -7.10 -14.34
CA LEU A 374 38.10 -7.07 -14.52
C LEU A 374 38.84 -7.37 -13.22
N THR A 375 38.37 -6.85 -12.11
CA THR A 375 38.95 -7.10 -10.76
C THR A 375 38.88 -8.58 -10.40
N VAL A 376 37.76 -9.25 -10.67
CA VAL A 376 37.64 -10.70 -10.47
C VAL A 376 38.64 -11.47 -11.31
N LYS A 377 38.80 -11.10 -12.60
CA LYS A 377 39.76 -11.72 -13.47
C LYS A 377 41.21 -11.58 -12.96
N MET A 378 41.59 -10.37 -12.56
CA MET A 378 42.95 -10.12 -12.03
C MET A 378 43.18 -10.83 -10.69
N ALA A 379 42.17 -10.87 -9.82
CA ALA A 379 42.24 -11.60 -8.56
C ALA A 379 42.38 -13.13 -8.77
N GLN A 380 41.71 -13.68 -9.79
CA GLN A 380 41.85 -15.08 -10.17
C GLN A 380 43.26 -15.40 -10.65
N GLU A 381 43.83 -14.58 -11.54
CA GLU A 381 45.23 -14.72 -12.02
C GLU A 381 46.21 -14.62 -10.83
N ASN A 382 45.96 -13.73 -9.87
CA ASN A 382 46.79 -13.58 -8.67
C ASN A 382 46.80 -14.83 -7.80
N VAL A 383 45.64 -15.49 -7.63
CA VAL A 383 45.56 -16.78 -6.90
C VAL A 383 46.36 -17.85 -7.61
N GLU A 384 46.25 -17.97 -8.94
CA GLU A 384 47.01 -18.96 -9.73
C GLU A 384 48.51 -18.77 -9.59
N ILE A 385 49.00 -17.50 -9.62
CA ILE A 385 50.40 -17.16 -9.43
C ILE A 385 50.87 -17.48 -8.02
N ALA A 386 50.09 -17.08 -6.99
CA ALA A 386 50.44 -17.31 -5.57
C ALA A 386 50.52 -18.81 -5.24
N ASP A 387 49.53 -19.59 -5.69
CA ASP A 387 49.49 -21.03 -5.51
C ASP A 387 50.69 -21.71 -6.24
N GLY A 388 50.99 -21.32 -7.47
CA GLY A 388 52.12 -21.85 -8.23
C GLY A 388 53.49 -21.56 -7.55
N ARG A 389 53.70 -20.34 -7.06
CA ARG A 389 54.91 -19.95 -6.30
C ARG A 389 55.03 -20.72 -4.97
N TYR A 390 53.89 -20.90 -4.26
CA TYR A 390 53.91 -21.66 -3.02
C TYR A 390 54.19 -23.14 -3.27
N ALA A 391 53.57 -23.75 -4.27
CA ALA A 391 53.84 -25.14 -4.65
C ALA A 391 55.29 -25.37 -5.09
N ALA A 392 55.93 -24.41 -5.78
CA ALA A 392 57.35 -24.44 -6.13
C ALA A 392 58.30 -24.18 -4.96
N GLY A 393 57.79 -23.90 -3.78
CA GLY A 393 58.58 -23.66 -2.54
C GLY A 393 59.21 -22.25 -2.49
N VAL A 394 58.95 -21.36 -3.42
CA VAL A 394 59.51 -19.99 -3.49
C VAL A 394 58.51 -18.90 -3.02
N GLY A 395 57.23 -19.26 -2.80
CA GLY A 395 56.20 -18.37 -2.30
C GLY A 395 56.03 -18.41 -0.77
N ASN A 396 55.39 -17.37 -0.21
CA ASN A 396 55.02 -17.27 1.18
C ASN A 396 53.56 -17.74 1.34
N PRO A 397 53.17 -18.55 2.38
CA PRO A 397 51.77 -18.92 2.64
C PRO A 397 50.86 -17.70 2.76
N ILE A 398 51.33 -16.57 3.27
CA ILE A 398 50.54 -15.32 3.38
C ILE A 398 50.15 -14.80 1.99
N GLU A 399 51.01 -14.95 0.95
CA GLU A 399 50.65 -14.54 -0.41
C GLU A 399 49.44 -15.36 -0.93
N VAL A 400 49.35 -16.64 -0.60
CA VAL A 400 48.22 -17.52 -0.97
C VAL A 400 46.95 -17.11 -0.22
N THR A 401 47.07 -16.85 1.07
CA THR A 401 45.95 -16.39 1.89
C THR A 401 45.39 -15.05 1.38
N ASP A 402 46.26 -14.05 1.18
CA ASP A 402 45.89 -12.71 0.68
C ASP A 402 45.23 -12.79 -0.71
N ALA A 403 45.78 -13.63 -1.62
CA ALA A 403 45.22 -13.81 -2.94
C ALA A 403 43.82 -14.46 -2.90
N ASN A 404 43.61 -15.49 -2.08
CA ASN A 404 42.31 -16.14 -1.93
C ASN A 404 41.27 -15.22 -1.28
N VAL A 405 41.64 -14.45 -0.26
CA VAL A 405 40.77 -13.41 0.33
C VAL A 405 40.43 -12.33 -0.70
N GLY A 406 41.42 -11.90 -1.47
CA GLY A 406 41.25 -10.94 -2.56
C GLY A 406 40.23 -11.42 -3.61
N LEU A 407 40.33 -12.68 -4.06
CA LEU A 407 39.42 -13.29 -5.03
C LEU A 407 37.98 -13.40 -4.43
N SER A 408 37.85 -13.88 -3.19
CA SER A 408 36.55 -13.98 -2.52
C SER A 408 35.86 -12.62 -2.42
N ASN A 409 36.60 -11.57 -2.03
CA ASN A 409 36.10 -10.21 -1.93
C ASN A 409 35.72 -9.66 -3.32
N ALA A 410 36.55 -9.88 -4.36
CA ALA A 410 36.26 -9.42 -5.72
C ALA A 410 34.98 -10.04 -6.28
N ARG A 411 34.77 -11.35 -6.09
CA ARG A 411 33.56 -12.07 -6.51
C ARG A 411 32.30 -11.59 -5.75
N THR A 412 32.40 -11.40 -4.43
CA THR A 412 31.31 -10.86 -3.63
C THR A 412 30.94 -9.44 -4.07
N THR A 413 31.95 -8.60 -4.37
CA THR A 413 31.75 -7.23 -4.90
C THR A 413 31.05 -7.25 -6.26
N LEU A 414 31.41 -8.17 -7.15
CA LEU A 414 30.74 -8.34 -8.45
C LEU A 414 29.27 -8.77 -8.26
N ASN A 415 29.00 -9.74 -7.38
CA ASN A 415 27.63 -10.18 -7.08
C ASN A 415 26.77 -9.00 -6.56
N GLN A 416 27.35 -8.20 -5.64
CA GLN A 416 26.69 -7.01 -5.10
C GLN A 416 26.45 -5.93 -6.18
N ALA A 417 27.40 -5.73 -7.10
CA ALA A 417 27.24 -4.80 -8.22
C ALA A 417 26.12 -5.24 -9.18
N LEU A 418 26.06 -6.53 -9.53
CA LEU A 418 25.01 -7.10 -10.38
C LEU A 418 23.63 -6.99 -9.72
N TYR A 419 23.51 -7.34 -8.43
CA TYR A 419 22.30 -7.15 -7.64
C TYR A 419 21.89 -5.69 -7.62
N GLY A 420 22.81 -4.80 -7.22
CA GLY A 420 22.59 -3.35 -7.15
C GLY A 420 22.07 -2.79 -8.47
N TYR A 421 22.64 -3.21 -9.60
CA TYR A 421 22.21 -2.81 -10.94
C TYR A 421 20.76 -3.22 -11.24
N LYS A 422 20.40 -4.48 -10.96
CA LYS A 422 19.03 -4.97 -11.17
C LYS A 422 18.02 -4.20 -10.31
N VAL A 423 18.37 -3.91 -9.04
CA VAL A 423 17.55 -3.12 -8.13
C VAL A 423 17.46 -1.66 -8.57
N ALA A 424 18.57 -1.04 -8.98
CA ALA A 424 18.58 0.34 -9.48
C ALA A 424 17.73 0.50 -10.74
N ARG A 425 17.81 -0.48 -11.67
CA ARG A 425 16.94 -0.53 -12.84
C ARG A 425 15.47 -0.63 -12.45
N ALA A 426 15.10 -1.55 -11.56
CA ALA A 426 13.72 -1.70 -11.09
C ALA A 426 13.23 -0.42 -10.38
N SER A 427 14.09 0.25 -9.61
CA SER A 427 13.78 1.52 -8.96
C SER A 427 13.55 2.64 -9.97
N LEU A 428 14.35 2.71 -11.05
CA LEU A 428 14.14 3.69 -12.11
C LEU A 428 12.85 3.39 -12.91
N GLU A 429 12.56 2.12 -13.21
CA GLU A 429 11.30 1.71 -13.85
C GLU A 429 10.09 2.18 -13.01
N LYS A 430 10.10 1.95 -11.69
CA LYS A 430 9.06 2.45 -10.76
C LYS A 430 9.04 3.97 -10.70
N ALA A 431 10.20 4.63 -10.65
CA ALA A 431 10.26 6.10 -10.65
C ALA A 431 9.67 6.73 -11.92
N MET A 432 9.70 6.02 -13.04
CA MET A 432 9.06 6.39 -14.30
C MET A 432 7.57 6.01 -14.38
N GLY A 433 7.03 5.26 -13.40
CA GLY A 433 5.67 4.73 -13.46
C GLY A 433 5.47 3.65 -14.52
N ILE A 434 6.53 2.85 -14.79
CA ILE A 434 6.54 1.74 -15.76
C ILE A 434 6.60 0.42 -14.99
N ARG A 435 5.76 -0.55 -15.40
CA ARG A 435 5.69 -1.89 -14.77
C ARG A 435 6.68 -2.87 -15.37
#